data_e86f5bc4272faa8ac037608c10dca699
#
_entry.id   e86f5bc4272faa8ac037608c10dca699
#
_cell.length_a   1.000
_cell.length_b   1.000
_cell.length_c   1.000
_cell.angle_alpha   90.00
_cell.angle_beta   90.00
_cell.angle_gamma   90.00
#
_symmetry.space_group_name_H-M   'P 1'
#
loop_
_entity.id
_entity.type
_entity.pdbx_description
1 polymer ?
#
loop_
_entity_poly.entity_id
_entity_poly.type
_entity_poly.pdbx_seq_one_letter_code
_entity_poly.pdbx_strand_id
1 'polypeptide(L)'
;MLTLLCCRNFSKVLRDSKVSYRRDSRYIFSVVNSPSFWSLSKTIASAPTPETPINERERKRLFSLSSASGMDISPICALVLSGKTAAENETAKLLKRNDTLKLPDDTEISVLLHSERDKPLEGNEFRIDLYLNALSTDTFGRFLIWSPRIPSTQDVISHNFSNLPLGAVCVADVQFKGRGRSKNLWESPPGCLMFSFTIQMEDGRIVPLLQYVISLAMTEAIKDISNEEGLPYIDLKIKWPNDLYVNDLKVGGILCTSTYRSKKFNVTAGIGLNVDNDEPSTCLNEALSNLSSTPYKFRKEDILAFFFNKFERLYDVFINQGFRALEDLYYQTWLHSGQRVIVQEKKEDQVVENVVTIQGLTSSGYLLAIGDDNQMCELHPDGNSLDFFKGLIKSKLV
;
A
#
# COMPACT_ATOMS: atom_id res chain seq x y z
N MET A 1 -24.40 -9.72 -13.51
CA MET A 1 -25.68 -9.97 -12.84
C MET A 1 -25.67 -11.42 -12.37
N LEU A 2 -25.01 -11.69 -11.26
CA LEU A 2 -25.04 -12.93 -10.48
C LEU A 2 -24.75 -12.49 -9.05
N THR A 3 -25.79 -12.02 -8.43
CA THR A 3 -25.84 -11.40 -7.13
C THR A 3 -26.20 -12.48 -6.11
N LEU A 4 -25.44 -12.58 -5.03
CA LEU A 4 -25.86 -13.05 -3.70
C LEU A 4 -27.04 -14.02 -3.67
N LEU A 5 -26.74 -15.30 -3.80
CA LEU A 5 -27.67 -16.40 -3.54
C LEU A 5 -27.13 -17.23 -2.37
N CYS A 6 -26.99 -16.62 -1.22
CA CYS A 6 -26.59 -17.42 -0.05
C CYS A 6 -27.08 -16.85 1.29
N CYS A 7 -28.28 -16.39 1.38
CA CYS A 7 -28.90 -16.06 2.69
C CYS A 7 -30.43 -16.14 2.64
N ARG A 8 -31.01 -17.10 1.94
CA ARG A 8 -32.50 -17.17 1.85
C ARG A 8 -33.19 -17.99 2.94
N ASN A 9 -32.51 -18.58 3.91
CA ASN A 9 -33.17 -19.45 4.90
C ASN A 9 -32.87 -19.18 6.38
N PHE A 10 -32.39 -17.99 6.78
CA PHE A 10 -32.07 -17.74 8.17
C PHE A 10 -33.19 -17.18 9.06
N SER A 11 -34.43 -17.21 8.67
CA SER A 11 -35.53 -16.54 9.38
C SER A 11 -36.27 -17.39 10.42
N LYS A 12 -35.71 -18.47 10.94
CA LYS A 12 -36.52 -19.35 11.83
C LYS A 12 -35.97 -19.78 13.19
N VAL A 13 -34.79 -19.37 13.62
CA VAL A 13 -34.33 -19.74 14.98
C VAL A 13 -33.60 -18.59 15.65
N LEU A 14 -34.28 -17.70 16.33
CA LEU A 14 -33.75 -16.92 17.44
C LEU A 14 -34.91 -16.27 18.21
N ARG A 15 -35.55 -17.07 19.05
CA ARG A 15 -36.20 -16.57 20.29
C ARG A 15 -35.58 -17.37 21.44
N ASP A 16 -35.19 -16.62 22.46
CA ASP A 16 -34.73 -17.07 23.77
C ASP A 16 -33.24 -17.34 23.94
N SER A 17 -32.52 -16.27 24.29
CA SER A 17 -31.53 -16.33 25.39
C SER A 17 -31.04 -14.92 25.76
N LYS A 18 -31.48 -14.47 26.93
CA LYS A 18 -30.93 -13.32 27.65
C LYS A 18 -29.58 -13.73 28.25
N VAL A 19 -28.50 -13.13 27.81
CA VAL A 19 -27.21 -13.18 28.50
C VAL A 19 -26.79 -11.75 28.86
N SER A 20 -26.78 -11.50 30.18
CA SER A 20 -26.32 -10.25 30.76
C SER A 20 -24.79 -10.22 30.79
N TYR A 21 -24.19 -9.25 30.16
CA TYR A 21 -22.76 -8.94 30.31
C TYR A 21 -22.55 -7.88 31.40
N ARG A 22 -21.79 -8.23 32.44
CA ARG A 22 -21.21 -7.28 33.39
C ARG A 22 -20.11 -6.46 32.69
N ARG A 23 -20.26 -5.15 32.85
CA ARG A 23 -19.20 -4.17 32.52
C ARG A 23 -18.11 -4.27 33.58
N ASP A 24 -16.87 -4.41 33.14
CA ASP A 24 -15.74 -3.90 33.91
C ASP A 24 -14.92 -2.96 33.02
N SER A 25 -14.58 -1.87 33.67
CA SER A 25 -14.19 -0.58 33.10
C SER A 25 -12.73 -0.51 32.63
N ARG A 26 -12.51 0.26 31.64
CA ARG A 26 -11.45 1.27 31.44
C ARG A 26 -10.74 1.12 30.08
N TYR A 27 -11.18 1.91 29.17
CA TYR A 27 -10.41 2.85 28.36
C TYR A 27 -11.40 3.52 27.38
N ILE A 28 -11.60 4.80 27.61
CA ILE A 28 -12.41 5.69 26.77
C ILE A 28 -11.48 6.23 25.68
N PHE A 29 -11.73 5.89 24.41
CA PHE A 29 -11.33 6.72 23.29
C PHE A 29 -12.59 7.11 22.53
N SER A 30 -12.97 8.38 22.70
CA SER A 30 -14.03 9.01 21.95
C SER A 30 -13.52 9.38 20.54
N VAL A 31 -14.09 8.76 19.53
CA VAL A 31 -14.01 9.28 18.16
C VAL A 31 -15.16 10.27 18.00
N VAL A 32 -14.84 11.54 17.96
CA VAL A 32 -15.78 12.61 17.61
C VAL A 32 -15.65 12.86 16.13
N ASN A 33 -16.64 12.45 15.35
CA ASN A 33 -16.91 12.96 14.01
C ASN A 33 -17.79 14.20 14.16
N SER A 34 -17.29 15.37 13.81
CA SER A 34 -18.14 16.51 13.41
C SER A 34 -17.32 17.55 12.65
N PRO A 35 -17.80 18.05 11.52
CA PRO A 35 -17.17 19.12 10.76
C PRO A 35 -17.60 20.49 11.30
N SER A 36 -16.71 21.42 11.33
CA SER A 36 -16.83 22.83 11.66
C SER A 36 -16.11 23.22 12.96
N PHE A 37 -14.95 23.84 12.76
CA PHE A 37 -14.52 25.03 13.53
C PHE A 37 -13.23 25.58 12.90
N TRP A 38 -13.39 26.48 11.94
CA TRP A 38 -12.41 27.52 11.65
C TRP A 38 -12.86 28.77 12.38
N SER A 39 -12.19 29.18 13.41
CA SER A 39 -11.90 30.61 13.67
C SER A 39 -11.11 30.79 14.98
N LEU A 40 -10.05 31.54 14.83
CA LEU A 40 -9.40 32.44 15.80
C LEU A 40 -8.83 31.86 17.13
N SER A 41 -7.51 31.92 17.23
CA SER A 41 -6.94 32.93 18.14
C SER A 41 -5.45 33.12 17.90
N LYS A 42 -5.09 34.36 17.77
CA LYS A 42 -3.75 34.94 17.80
C LYS A 42 -3.23 34.98 19.24
N THR A 43 -1.88 35.01 19.30
CA THR A 43 -1.04 35.68 20.32
C THR A 43 -0.46 34.76 21.40
N ILE A 44 0.85 34.63 21.47
CA ILE A 44 1.94 35.33 22.15
C ILE A 44 3.17 34.41 22.11
N ALA A 45 4.23 34.76 21.40
CA ALA A 45 5.52 35.36 21.83
C ALA A 45 6.29 34.56 22.90
N SER A 46 7.49 34.12 22.71
CA SER A 46 8.83 34.66 22.52
C SER A 46 9.90 33.60 22.83
N ALA A 47 10.73 33.28 21.93
CA ALA A 47 12.16 33.54 21.63
C ALA A 47 13.18 32.72 22.42
N PRO A 48 14.46 32.62 22.00
CA PRO A 48 15.06 32.61 20.65
C PRO A 48 16.12 31.51 20.40
N THR A 49 16.45 31.37 19.15
CA THR A 49 17.44 30.68 18.35
C THR A 49 18.89 30.61 18.84
N PRO A 50 19.80 29.82 18.13
CA PRO A 50 20.61 30.49 17.12
C PRO A 50 20.66 29.81 15.75
N GLU A 51 20.51 30.64 14.73
CA GLU A 51 20.65 30.39 13.31
C GLU A 51 22.09 30.20 12.87
N THR A 52 22.34 29.30 11.96
CA THR A 52 23.44 29.39 10.99
C THR A 52 22.85 29.75 9.61
N PRO A 53 23.44 30.71 8.89
CA PRO A 53 22.80 31.29 7.71
C PRO A 53 22.93 30.42 6.50
N ILE A 54 21.80 29.95 5.96
CA ILE A 54 21.67 29.34 4.64
C ILE A 54 21.89 30.44 3.59
N ASN A 55 22.80 30.18 2.65
CA ASN A 55 23.23 31.11 1.61
C ASN A 55 22.04 31.57 0.74
N GLU A 56 21.96 32.89 0.55
CA GLU A 56 20.87 33.60 -0.14
C GLU A 56 20.65 33.18 -1.60
N ARG A 57 21.65 32.56 -2.23
CA ARG A 57 21.52 31.99 -3.59
C ARG A 57 20.74 30.67 -3.59
N GLU A 58 20.85 29.88 -2.56
CA GLU A 58 20.08 28.61 -2.44
C GLU A 58 18.65 28.89 -1.98
N ARG A 59 18.42 29.88 -1.12
CA ARG A 59 17.07 30.40 -0.86
C ARG A 59 16.39 30.93 -2.13
N LYS A 60 17.10 31.59 -2.99
CA LYS A 60 16.54 32.11 -4.26
C LYS A 60 16.25 31.00 -5.27
N ARG A 61 16.97 29.89 -5.27
CA ARG A 61 16.68 28.72 -6.13
C ARG A 61 15.50 27.87 -5.63
N LEU A 62 15.31 27.77 -4.33
CA LEU A 62 14.15 27.10 -3.72
C LEU A 62 12.91 28.02 -3.68
N PHE A 63 13.10 29.34 -3.62
CA PHE A 63 12.02 30.34 -3.61
C PHE A 63 11.69 30.93 -4.98
N SER A 64 12.55 30.80 -5.98
CA SER A 64 12.23 31.21 -7.37
C SER A 64 11.23 30.29 -8.07
N LEU A 65 10.82 29.21 -7.43
CA LEU A 65 9.71 28.34 -7.83
C LEU A 65 8.41 28.62 -7.04
N SER A 66 8.37 29.58 -6.14
CA SER A 66 7.17 29.82 -5.31
C SER A 66 6.72 31.28 -5.15
N SER A 67 7.33 32.24 -5.83
CA SER A 67 6.85 33.63 -5.71
C SER A 67 7.11 34.49 -6.94
N ALA A 68 6.31 34.28 -7.96
CA ALA A 68 6.03 35.33 -8.94
C ALA A 68 4.56 35.17 -9.36
N SER A 69 3.76 36.12 -8.93
CA SER A 69 2.38 36.40 -9.38
C SER A 69 1.34 35.28 -9.19
N GLY A 70 0.28 35.60 -8.47
CA GLY A 70 -1.00 34.93 -8.22
C GLY A 70 -1.65 34.07 -9.33
N MET A 71 -0.91 33.16 -9.93
CA MET A 71 -1.39 32.01 -10.69
C MET A 71 -0.92 30.77 -9.94
N ASP A 72 -1.83 29.86 -9.63
CA ASP A 72 -1.58 28.52 -9.13
C ASP A 72 -0.77 27.75 -10.18
N ILE A 73 0.56 27.95 -10.20
CA ILE A 73 1.45 27.14 -11.03
C ILE A 73 1.55 25.80 -10.31
N SER A 74 0.91 24.79 -10.87
CA SER A 74 1.08 23.42 -10.40
C SER A 74 2.58 23.07 -10.39
N PRO A 75 3.10 22.52 -9.27
CA PRO A 75 4.54 22.28 -9.15
C PRO A 75 4.99 21.26 -10.22
N ILE A 76 6.06 21.57 -10.95
CA ILE A 76 6.68 20.65 -11.91
C ILE A 76 7.17 19.41 -11.14
N CYS A 77 6.73 18.23 -11.58
CA CYS A 77 7.13 16.95 -10.97
C CYS A 77 8.42 16.43 -11.65
N ALA A 78 9.47 16.22 -10.88
CA ALA A 78 10.70 15.63 -11.38
C ALA A 78 10.60 14.09 -11.38
N LEU A 79 10.86 13.46 -12.54
CA LEU A 79 10.97 12.00 -12.67
C LEU A 79 12.40 11.65 -13.05
N VAL A 80 13.09 10.90 -12.19
CA VAL A 80 14.46 10.43 -12.43
C VAL A 80 14.41 8.97 -12.87
N LEU A 81 14.89 8.69 -14.07
CA LEU A 81 14.90 7.36 -14.67
C LEU A 81 16.25 6.68 -14.47
N SER A 82 16.22 5.41 -14.10
CA SER A 82 17.41 4.57 -13.95
C SER A 82 17.10 3.11 -14.31
N GLY A 83 18.08 2.43 -14.86
CA GLY A 83 18.01 0.99 -15.13
C GLY A 83 19.13 0.23 -14.44
N LYS A 84 18.91 -1.03 -14.11
CA LYS A 84 19.93 -1.90 -13.50
C LYS A 84 21.05 -2.23 -14.48
N THR A 85 20.75 -2.36 -15.77
CA THR A 85 21.71 -2.68 -16.83
C THR A 85 21.77 -1.60 -17.90
N ALA A 86 22.72 -1.74 -18.83
CA ALA A 86 22.84 -0.85 -19.97
C ALA A 86 21.57 -0.83 -20.83
N ALA A 87 20.89 -1.96 -21.01
CA ALA A 87 19.68 -2.06 -21.83
C ALA A 87 18.52 -1.25 -21.24
N GLU A 88 18.30 -1.35 -19.91
CA GLU A 88 17.27 -0.54 -19.25
C GLU A 88 17.63 0.94 -19.24
N ASN A 89 18.91 1.29 -19.12
CA ASN A 89 19.37 2.68 -19.21
C ASN A 89 19.20 3.26 -20.62
N GLU A 90 19.38 2.47 -21.68
CA GLU A 90 19.01 2.91 -23.04
C GLU A 90 17.50 3.15 -23.17
N THR A 91 16.66 2.31 -22.57
CA THR A 91 15.22 2.53 -22.49
C THR A 91 14.90 3.85 -21.77
N ALA A 92 15.57 4.17 -20.67
CA ALA A 92 15.43 5.43 -19.96
C ALA A 92 15.77 6.65 -20.86
N LYS A 93 16.86 6.57 -21.62
CA LYS A 93 17.26 7.62 -22.58
C LYS A 93 16.21 7.79 -23.68
N LEU A 94 15.65 6.70 -24.20
CA LEU A 94 14.60 6.75 -25.23
C LEU A 94 13.32 7.41 -24.68
N LEU A 95 12.87 7.03 -23.49
CA LEU A 95 11.68 7.61 -22.85
C LEU A 95 11.86 9.12 -22.62
N LYS A 96 13.03 9.54 -22.13
CA LYS A 96 13.36 10.97 -21.96
C LYS A 96 13.34 11.70 -23.30
N ARG A 97 14.03 11.18 -24.31
CA ARG A 97 14.13 11.82 -25.64
C ARG A 97 12.78 11.96 -26.34
N ASN A 98 11.91 10.96 -26.19
CA ASN A 98 10.62 10.91 -26.87
C ASN A 98 9.54 11.71 -26.13
N ASP A 99 9.81 12.17 -24.92
CA ASP A 99 8.88 12.92 -24.06
C ASP A 99 7.49 12.28 -23.97
N THR A 100 7.46 10.95 -23.74
CA THR A 100 6.24 10.17 -23.82
C THR A 100 5.55 9.97 -22.48
N LEU A 101 6.23 10.29 -21.37
CA LEU A 101 5.67 10.15 -20.03
C LEU A 101 4.65 11.25 -19.75
N LYS A 102 3.56 10.88 -19.07
CA LYS A 102 2.46 11.79 -18.75
C LYS A 102 1.95 11.55 -17.33
N LEU A 103 1.40 12.59 -16.74
CA LEU A 103 0.63 12.54 -15.50
C LEU A 103 -0.80 13.03 -15.77
N PRO A 104 -1.78 12.66 -14.91
CA PRO A 104 -3.14 13.19 -15.01
C PRO A 104 -3.16 14.71 -14.75
N ASP A 105 -4.28 15.32 -15.12
CA ASP A 105 -4.56 16.74 -14.89
C ASP A 105 -3.51 17.68 -15.53
N ASP A 106 -2.90 17.27 -16.65
CA ASP A 106 -1.86 18.01 -17.37
C ASP A 106 -0.72 18.51 -16.45
N THR A 107 -0.44 17.74 -15.39
CA THR A 107 0.66 18.04 -14.45
C THR A 107 1.98 18.03 -15.21
N GLU A 108 2.69 19.16 -15.19
CA GLU A 108 4.00 19.28 -15.83
C GLU A 108 5.02 18.35 -15.19
N ILE A 109 5.80 17.67 -16.04
CA ILE A 109 6.87 16.78 -15.61
C ILE A 109 8.21 17.20 -16.21
N SER A 110 9.26 17.02 -15.43
CA SER A 110 10.65 17.12 -15.90
C SER A 110 11.30 15.75 -15.78
N VAL A 111 11.78 15.21 -16.92
CA VAL A 111 12.39 13.87 -16.98
C VAL A 111 13.91 14.00 -16.98
N LEU A 112 14.56 13.38 -16.01
CA LEU A 112 16.02 13.35 -15.84
C LEU A 112 16.51 11.90 -15.88
N LEU A 113 17.75 11.70 -16.31
CA LEU A 113 18.44 10.42 -16.08
C LEU A 113 19.20 10.47 -14.76
N HIS A 114 19.28 9.33 -14.08
CA HIS A 114 20.05 9.24 -12.82
C HIS A 114 21.52 9.67 -13.02
N SER A 115 22.12 9.33 -14.17
CA SER A 115 23.48 9.73 -14.54
C SER A 115 23.68 11.23 -14.77
N GLU A 116 22.61 12.03 -14.88
CA GLU A 116 22.65 13.48 -15.07
C GLU A 116 22.50 14.27 -13.77
N ARG A 117 22.34 13.57 -12.64
CA ARG A 117 22.25 14.22 -11.34
C ARG A 117 23.64 14.59 -10.85
N ASP A 118 23.91 15.88 -10.72
CA ASP A 118 25.21 16.41 -10.34
C ASP A 118 25.60 16.15 -8.86
N LYS A 119 24.63 15.87 -8.00
CA LYS A 119 24.85 15.48 -6.59
C LYS A 119 23.67 14.70 -6.02
N PRO A 120 23.89 13.74 -5.10
CA PRO A 120 22.84 13.26 -4.25
C PRO A 120 22.32 14.46 -3.43
N LEU A 121 21.00 14.67 -3.43
CA LEU A 121 20.39 15.66 -2.53
C LEU A 121 20.61 15.15 -1.08
N GLU A 122 20.93 16.04 -0.17
CA GLU A 122 21.11 15.70 1.23
C GLU A 122 19.75 15.45 1.88
N GLY A 123 19.59 14.33 2.61
CA GLY A 123 18.37 14.03 3.37
C GLY A 123 17.90 12.59 3.25
N ASN A 124 16.63 12.34 3.56
CA ASN A 124 15.95 11.04 3.53
C ASN A 124 15.48 10.61 2.13
N GLU A 125 16.17 11.05 1.06
CA GLU A 125 15.84 10.67 -0.30
C GLU A 125 16.13 9.19 -0.56
N PHE A 126 15.34 8.60 -1.45
CA PHE A 126 15.54 7.22 -1.89
C PHE A 126 16.85 7.09 -2.68
N ARG A 127 17.71 6.18 -2.23
CA ARG A 127 19.06 5.96 -2.76
C ARG A 127 19.04 4.90 -3.86
N ILE A 128 18.91 5.36 -5.10
CA ILE A 128 18.76 4.51 -6.28
C ILE A 128 19.87 3.45 -6.39
N ASP A 129 21.12 3.83 -6.14
CA ASP A 129 22.27 2.92 -6.26
C ASP A 129 22.22 1.80 -5.23
N LEU A 130 21.84 2.09 -3.98
CA LEU A 130 21.69 1.06 -2.95
C LEU A 130 20.62 0.04 -3.35
N TYR A 131 19.47 0.52 -3.81
CA TYR A 131 18.40 -0.34 -4.27
C TYR A 131 18.82 -1.24 -5.43
N LEU A 132 19.35 -0.64 -6.51
CA LEU A 132 19.74 -1.40 -7.69
C LEU A 132 20.87 -2.40 -7.42
N ASN A 133 21.79 -2.09 -6.49
CA ASN A 133 22.85 -3.02 -6.10
C ASN A 133 22.32 -4.24 -5.35
N ALA A 134 21.30 -4.06 -4.47
CA ALA A 134 20.69 -5.15 -3.70
C ALA A 134 19.67 -5.98 -4.50
N LEU A 135 19.20 -5.45 -5.64
CA LEU A 135 18.21 -6.14 -6.48
C LEU A 135 18.84 -7.29 -7.26
N SER A 136 18.22 -8.48 -7.27
CA SER A 136 18.70 -9.69 -7.96
C SER A 136 17.70 -10.34 -8.91
N THR A 137 16.66 -9.61 -9.30
CA THR A 137 15.57 -10.05 -10.19
C THR A 137 15.97 -10.07 -11.66
N ASP A 138 15.23 -10.83 -12.46
CA ASP A 138 15.36 -10.86 -13.92
C ASP A 138 14.37 -9.92 -14.63
N THR A 139 13.24 -9.60 -13.99
CA THR A 139 12.16 -8.82 -14.60
C THR A 139 11.74 -7.62 -13.74
N PHE A 140 11.37 -7.86 -12.47
CA PHE A 140 10.70 -6.87 -11.65
C PHE A 140 11.68 -5.90 -10.97
N GLY A 141 11.31 -4.61 -10.97
CA GLY A 141 12.07 -3.57 -10.26
C GLY A 141 13.34 -3.07 -10.97
N ARG A 142 13.70 -3.63 -12.13
CA ARG A 142 14.96 -3.33 -12.83
C ARG A 142 14.97 -1.98 -13.53
N PHE A 143 13.82 -1.53 -14.00
CA PHE A 143 13.61 -0.18 -14.52
C PHE A 143 12.93 0.67 -13.46
N LEU A 144 13.64 1.66 -12.95
CA LEU A 144 13.20 2.52 -11.85
C LEU A 144 12.88 3.93 -12.34
N ILE A 145 11.75 4.45 -11.88
CA ILE A 145 11.36 5.86 -11.92
C ILE A 145 11.33 6.33 -10.47
N TRP A 146 12.18 7.27 -10.09
CA TRP A 146 12.13 7.89 -8.79
C TRP A 146 11.69 9.34 -8.87
N SER A 147 10.94 9.78 -7.87
CA SER A 147 10.56 11.19 -7.75
C SER A 147 10.62 11.64 -6.28
N PRO A 148 11.17 12.81 -5.99
CA PRO A 148 11.12 13.36 -4.64
C PRO A 148 9.68 13.69 -4.22
N ARG A 149 8.82 14.10 -5.17
CA ARG A 149 7.44 14.49 -4.88
C ARG A 149 6.55 14.42 -6.10
N ILE A 150 5.49 13.60 -6.04
CA ILE A 150 4.51 13.43 -7.13
C ILE A 150 3.08 13.31 -6.57
N PRO A 151 2.05 13.43 -7.43
CA PRO A 151 0.68 13.14 -7.00
C PRO A 151 0.53 11.73 -6.47
N SER A 152 0.90 10.74 -7.26
CA SER A 152 0.80 9.32 -6.91
C SER A 152 1.69 8.46 -7.81
N THR A 153 2.42 7.50 -7.25
CA THR A 153 3.16 6.48 -8.00
C THR A 153 2.24 5.63 -8.88
N GLN A 154 1.01 5.40 -8.40
CA GLN A 154 -0.03 4.67 -9.14
C GLN A 154 -0.37 5.39 -10.46
N ASP A 155 -0.45 6.72 -10.45
CA ASP A 155 -0.75 7.51 -11.64
C ASP A 155 0.37 7.46 -12.66
N VAL A 156 1.63 7.58 -12.23
CA VAL A 156 2.79 7.44 -13.12
C VAL A 156 2.75 6.11 -13.85
N ILE A 157 2.58 5.02 -13.12
CA ILE A 157 2.59 3.68 -13.71
C ILE A 157 1.36 3.43 -14.58
N SER A 158 0.15 3.75 -14.11
CA SER A 158 -1.08 3.43 -14.84
C SER A 158 -1.22 4.21 -16.15
N HIS A 159 -0.87 5.51 -16.15
CA HIS A 159 -0.96 6.35 -17.35
C HIS A 159 0.10 6.01 -18.40
N ASN A 160 1.24 5.49 -17.96
CA ASN A 160 2.36 5.20 -18.84
C ASN A 160 2.56 3.70 -19.09
N PHE A 161 1.64 2.85 -18.68
CA PHE A 161 1.79 1.39 -18.72
C PHE A 161 2.28 0.87 -20.08
N SER A 162 1.73 1.41 -21.17
CA SER A 162 2.08 0.97 -22.54
C SER A 162 3.48 1.41 -23.00
N ASN A 163 4.07 2.41 -22.36
CA ASN A 163 5.36 2.98 -22.69
C ASN A 163 6.48 2.42 -21.81
N LEU A 164 6.11 1.85 -20.66
CA LEU A 164 7.05 1.33 -19.68
C LEU A 164 7.33 -0.16 -19.91
N PRO A 165 8.55 -0.63 -19.64
CA PRO A 165 8.82 -2.07 -19.63
C PRO A 165 8.01 -2.78 -18.53
N LEU A 166 7.71 -4.07 -18.74
CA LEU A 166 7.10 -4.89 -17.71
C LEU A 166 8.04 -4.99 -16.50
N GLY A 167 7.48 -4.96 -15.31
CA GLY A 167 8.25 -4.92 -14.07
C GLY A 167 8.81 -3.53 -13.71
N ALA A 168 8.56 -2.49 -14.54
CA ALA A 168 8.97 -1.12 -14.20
C ALA A 168 8.33 -0.67 -12.89
N VAL A 169 9.13 -0.02 -12.03
CA VAL A 169 8.71 0.49 -10.74
C VAL A 169 8.84 2.01 -10.66
N CYS A 170 7.83 2.67 -10.09
CA CYS A 170 7.90 4.07 -9.69
C CYS A 170 7.93 4.16 -8.16
N VAL A 171 8.91 4.88 -7.62
CA VAL A 171 9.08 5.16 -6.18
C VAL A 171 8.96 6.65 -5.94
N ALA A 172 8.32 7.07 -4.86
CA ALA A 172 8.25 8.45 -4.46
C ALA A 172 8.62 8.64 -2.98
N ASP A 173 9.35 9.71 -2.67
CA ASP A 173 9.60 10.06 -1.27
C ASP A 173 8.37 10.69 -0.64
N VAL A 174 7.59 11.47 -1.41
CA VAL A 174 6.32 12.08 -0.97
C VAL A 174 5.27 11.97 -2.05
N GLN A 175 4.06 11.54 -1.67
CA GLN A 175 2.87 11.64 -2.50
C GLN A 175 1.89 12.65 -1.89
N PHE A 176 1.31 13.53 -2.71
CA PHE A 176 0.35 14.53 -2.23
C PHE A 176 -1.11 14.26 -2.68
N LYS A 177 -1.33 13.23 -3.49
CA LYS A 177 -2.65 12.69 -3.86
C LYS A 177 -2.62 11.15 -3.79
N GLY A 178 -2.01 10.59 -2.74
CA GLY A 178 -1.93 9.14 -2.55
C GLY A 178 -3.32 8.50 -2.51
N ARG A 179 -3.44 7.28 -3.05
CA ARG A 179 -4.74 6.61 -3.23
C ARG A 179 -4.77 5.26 -2.51
N GLY A 180 -5.88 5.00 -1.84
CA GLY A 180 -6.29 3.69 -1.35
C GLY A 180 -7.50 3.16 -2.11
N ARG A 181 -8.04 2.00 -1.69
CA ARG A 181 -9.26 1.43 -2.24
C ARG A 181 -10.47 2.33 -1.95
N SER A 182 -11.52 2.19 -2.80
CA SER A 182 -12.80 2.90 -2.61
C SER A 182 -12.66 4.42 -2.48
N LYS A 183 -11.71 5.02 -3.22
CA LYS A 183 -11.41 6.47 -3.19
C LYS A 183 -10.88 7.00 -1.84
N ASN A 184 -10.44 6.13 -0.94
CA ASN A 184 -9.77 6.57 0.27
C ASN A 184 -8.46 7.30 -0.09
N LEU A 185 -8.12 8.32 0.67
CA LEU A 185 -6.81 8.95 0.60
C LEU A 185 -5.79 8.08 1.35
N TRP A 186 -4.57 8.02 0.81
CA TRP A 186 -3.42 7.45 1.49
C TRP A 186 -2.45 8.59 1.86
N GLU A 187 -2.28 8.79 3.14
CA GLU A 187 -1.29 9.75 3.63
C GLU A 187 0.11 9.19 3.44
N SER A 188 1.02 10.03 2.95
CA SER A 188 2.37 9.62 2.56
C SER A 188 3.40 10.59 3.15
N PRO A 189 3.55 10.65 4.48
CA PRO A 189 4.56 11.49 5.10
C PRO A 189 5.97 11.00 4.74
N PRO A 190 7.00 11.86 4.93
CA PRO A 190 8.39 11.42 4.83
C PRO A 190 8.67 10.19 5.71
N GLY A 191 9.49 9.28 5.23
CA GLY A 191 9.79 8.02 5.92
C GLY A 191 8.95 6.82 5.47
N CYS A 192 7.83 7.04 4.75
CA CYS A 192 7.09 5.97 4.10
C CYS A 192 7.80 5.46 2.85
N LEU A 193 7.66 4.16 2.56
CA LEU A 193 8.01 3.58 1.27
C LEU A 193 6.75 3.53 0.39
N MET A 194 6.76 4.33 -0.68
CA MET A 194 5.66 4.45 -1.62
C MET A 194 6.13 4.04 -3.00
N PHE A 195 5.55 2.98 -3.54
CA PHE A 195 5.90 2.53 -4.89
C PHE A 195 4.72 1.88 -5.61
N SER A 196 4.80 1.88 -6.94
CA SER A 196 3.88 1.15 -7.81
C SER A 196 4.65 0.53 -8.96
N PHE A 197 4.19 -0.61 -9.49
CA PHE A 197 4.90 -1.31 -10.56
C PHE A 197 3.94 -1.97 -11.55
N THR A 198 4.46 -2.29 -12.74
CA THR A 198 3.70 -2.92 -13.83
C THR A 198 3.77 -4.43 -13.77
N ILE A 199 2.61 -5.09 -13.93
CA ILE A 199 2.46 -6.53 -14.07
C ILE A 199 1.52 -6.80 -15.25
N GLN A 200 1.77 -7.83 -16.03
CA GLN A 200 0.87 -8.25 -17.09
C GLN A 200 0.46 -9.70 -16.92
N MET A 201 -0.83 -9.99 -17.00
CA MET A 201 -1.41 -11.33 -16.82
C MET A 201 -2.33 -11.69 -17.98
N GLU A 202 -2.45 -12.97 -18.28
CA GLU A 202 -3.33 -13.47 -19.35
C GLU A 202 -4.67 -13.98 -18.80
N ASP A 203 -4.66 -14.60 -17.62
CA ASP A 203 -5.86 -15.14 -16.97
C ASP A 203 -6.48 -14.16 -15.98
N GLY A 204 -7.61 -13.57 -16.35
CA GLY A 204 -8.36 -12.65 -15.49
C GLY A 204 -8.94 -13.27 -14.22
N ARG A 205 -9.11 -14.59 -14.18
CA ARG A 205 -9.68 -15.28 -13.02
C ARG A 205 -8.77 -15.23 -11.80
N ILE A 206 -7.45 -15.19 -12.05
CA ILE A 206 -6.44 -15.15 -10.97
C ILE A 206 -5.95 -13.72 -10.65
N VAL A 207 -6.32 -12.71 -11.44
CA VAL A 207 -5.92 -11.31 -11.16
C VAL A 207 -6.30 -10.85 -9.74
N PRO A 208 -7.48 -11.18 -9.17
CA PRO A 208 -7.82 -10.79 -7.82
C PRO A 208 -6.89 -11.37 -6.74
N LEU A 209 -6.26 -12.52 -7.00
CA LEU A 209 -5.34 -13.18 -6.06
C LEU A 209 -3.97 -12.51 -6.00
N LEU A 210 -3.62 -11.70 -7.00
CA LEU A 210 -2.31 -11.05 -7.09
C LEU A 210 -2.01 -10.17 -5.86
N GLN A 211 -3.02 -9.48 -5.31
CA GLN A 211 -2.84 -8.66 -4.10
C GLN A 211 -2.38 -9.51 -2.90
N TYR A 212 -2.76 -10.78 -2.83
CA TYR A 212 -2.34 -11.70 -1.76
C TYR A 212 -0.89 -12.14 -1.95
N VAL A 213 -0.49 -12.41 -3.19
CA VAL A 213 0.91 -12.71 -3.52
C VAL A 213 1.82 -11.52 -3.19
N ILE A 214 1.38 -10.29 -3.50
CA ILE A 214 2.11 -9.06 -3.17
C ILE A 214 2.22 -8.86 -1.65
N SER A 215 1.11 -9.06 -0.92
CA SER A 215 1.11 -8.96 0.54
C SER A 215 2.06 -9.96 1.16
N LEU A 216 2.02 -11.21 0.70
CA LEU A 216 2.90 -12.28 1.13
C LEU A 216 4.37 -11.99 0.82
N ALA A 217 4.66 -11.46 -0.38
CA ALA A 217 6.02 -11.07 -0.75
C ALA A 217 6.59 -9.99 0.19
N MET A 218 5.77 -9.04 0.61
CA MET A 218 6.19 -7.99 1.54
C MET A 218 6.46 -8.55 2.94
N THR A 219 5.60 -9.42 3.47
CA THR A 219 5.82 -10.03 4.80
C THR A 219 7.06 -10.92 4.81
N GLU A 220 7.27 -11.72 3.77
CA GLU A 220 8.45 -12.57 3.64
C GLU A 220 9.75 -11.76 3.40
N ALA A 221 9.67 -10.62 2.70
CA ALA A 221 10.82 -9.74 2.53
C ALA A 221 11.31 -9.14 3.86
N ILE A 222 10.40 -8.65 4.71
CA ILE A 222 10.75 -8.13 6.04
C ILE A 222 11.33 -9.23 6.93
N LYS A 223 10.79 -10.44 6.85
CA LYS A 223 11.31 -11.60 7.56
C LYS A 223 12.71 -12.00 7.09
N ASP A 224 12.96 -11.99 5.78
CA ASP A 224 14.29 -12.28 5.23
C ASP A 224 15.33 -11.26 5.71
N ILE A 225 15.01 -9.95 5.65
CA ILE A 225 15.89 -8.90 6.18
C ILE A 225 16.16 -9.14 7.67
N SER A 226 15.12 -9.43 8.46
CA SER A 226 15.30 -9.69 9.89
C SER A 226 16.21 -10.89 10.15
N ASN A 227 16.09 -11.95 9.37
CA ASN A 227 16.94 -13.14 9.47
C ASN A 227 18.39 -12.86 9.08
N GLU A 228 18.63 -12.12 7.97
CA GLU A 228 19.97 -11.80 7.49
C GLU A 228 20.73 -10.88 8.45
N GLU A 229 20.02 -9.92 9.05
CA GLU A 229 20.60 -8.95 9.99
C GLU A 229 20.57 -9.44 11.46
N GLY A 230 20.07 -10.65 11.73
CA GLY A 230 19.97 -11.19 13.08
C GLY A 230 19.05 -10.40 14.01
N LEU A 231 17.99 -9.80 13.45
CA LEU A 231 17.03 -8.97 14.17
C LEU A 231 15.91 -9.82 14.80
N PRO A 232 15.24 -9.33 15.85
CA PRO A 232 14.04 -9.96 16.34
C PRO A 232 12.96 -9.98 15.26
N TYR A 233 12.15 -11.03 15.28
CA TYR A 233 11.05 -11.19 14.34
C TYR A 233 9.97 -10.14 14.56
N ILE A 234 9.68 -9.36 13.53
CA ILE A 234 8.51 -8.47 13.50
C ILE A 234 7.33 -9.27 12.99
N ASP A 235 6.29 -9.44 13.81
CA ASP A 235 5.07 -10.16 13.44
C ASP A 235 4.20 -9.33 12.50
N LEU A 236 4.67 -9.19 11.25
CA LEU A 236 3.95 -8.50 10.19
C LEU A 236 2.85 -9.42 9.65
N LYS A 237 1.59 -9.03 9.84
CA LYS A 237 0.40 -9.80 9.47
C LYS A 237 -0.35 -9.19 8.31
N ILE A 238 -1.04 -10.05 7.57
CA ILE A 238 -1.92 -9.66 6.47
C ILE A 238 -3.36 -9.60 6.99
N LYS A 239 -3.97 -8.43 6.91
CA LYS A 239 -5.40 -8.26 7.09
C LYS A 239 -6.08 -8.23 5.72
N TRP A 240 -6.93 -9.22 5.48
CA TRP A 240 -7.72 -9.28 4.24
C TRP A 240 -8.53 -7.99 4.03
N PRO A 241 -8.62 -7.52 2.80
CA PRO A 241 -8.03 -8.14 1.60
C PRO A 241 -6.63 -7.63 1.24
N ASN A 242 -6.14 -6.53 1.80
CA ASN A 242 -5.00 -5.81 1.24
C ASN A 242 -4.21 -4.95 2.22
N ASP A 243 -4.38 -5.13 3.51
CA ASP A 243 -3.72 -4.32 4.53
C ASP A 243 -2.64 -5.11 5.27
N LEU A 244 -1.57 -4.42 5.69
CA LEU A 244 -0.49 -4.94 6.50
C LEU A 244 -0.54 -4.35 7.90
N TYR A 245 -0.35 -5.19 8.91
CA TYR A 245 -0.48 -4.86 10.33
C TYR A 245 0.70 -5.35 11.15
N VAL A 246 1.11 -4.56 12.13
CA VAL A 246 2.03 -4.95 13.21
C VAL A 246 1.39 -4.54 14.54
N ASN A 247 1.33 -5.45 15.52
CA ASN A 247 0.75 -5.17 16.83
C ASN A 247 -0.64 -4.50 16.75
N ASP A 248 -1.50 -5.05 15.90
CA ASP A 248 -2.87 -4.57 15.67
C ASP A 248 -2.98 -3.16 15.06
N LEU A 249 -1.86 -2.54 14.66
CA LEU A 249 -1.81 -1.25 14.00
C LEU A 249 -1.49 -1.43 12.51
N LYS A 250 -2.16 -0.66 11.67
CA LYS A 250 -1.93 -0.69 10.23
C LYS A 250 -0.61 0.00 9.89
N VAL A 251 0.29 -0.76 9.22
CA VAL A 251 1.59 -0.25 8.75
C VAL A 251 1.67 -0.17 7.23
N GLY A 252 0.74 -0.78 6.50
CA GLY A 252 0.81 -0.75 5.04
C GLY A 252 -0.50 -1.13 4.37
N GLY A 253 -0.53 -0.96 3.04
CA GLY A 253 -1.65 -1.35 2.21
C GLY A 253 -1.26 -1.52 0.75
N ILE A 254 -2.00 -2.38 0.05
CA ILE A 254 -1.80 -2.72 -1.36
C ILE A 254 -3.02 -2.25 -2.16
N LEU A 255 -2.78 -1.65 -3.33
CA LEU A 255 -3.79 -1.24 -4.28
C LEU A 255 -3.48 -1.82 -5.66
N CYS A 256 -4.20 -2.83 -6.09
CA CYS A 256 -4.12 -3.36 -7.44
C CYS A 256 -5.26 -2.81 -8.29
N THR A 257 -4.93 -2.23 -9.43
CA THR A 257 -5.90 -1.83 -10.46
C THR A 257 -5.54 -2.51 -11.76
N SER A 258 -6.53 -2.93 -12.54
CA SER A 258 -6.30 -3.60 -13.80
C SER A 258 -7.10 -3.00 -14.94
N THR A 259 -6.53 -3.04 -16.14
CA THR A 259 -7.19 -2.72 -17.41
C THR A 259 -7.00 -3.87 -18.39
N TYR A 260 -8.04 -4.23 -19.13
CA TYR A 260 -7.95 -5.25 -20.16
C TYR A 260 -7.67 -4.62 -21.52
N ARG A 261 -6.51 -4.93 -22.09
CA ARG A 261 -6.08 -4.41 -23.38
C ARG A 261 -5.28 -5.46 -24.15
N SER A 262 -5.51 -5.57 -25.45
CA SER A 262 -4.77 -6.50 -26.32
C SER A 262 -4.76 -7.94 -25.81
N LYS A 263 -5.90 -8.43 -25.30
CA LYS A 263 -6.11 -9.76 -24.74
C LYS A 263 -5.29 -10.06 -23.47
N LYS A 264 -4.79 -9.04 -22.79
CA LYS A 264 -4.04 -9.16 -21.54
C LYS A 264 -4.58 -8.21 -20.48
N PHE A 265 -4.40 -8.57 -19.23
CA PHE A 265 -4.69 -7.73 -18.06
C PHE A 265 -3.41 -6.98 -17.68
N ASN A 266 -3.43 -5.67 -17.90
CA ASN A 266 -2.38 -4.77 -17.44
C ASN A 266 -2.70 -4.37 -16.01
N VAL A 267 -1.93 -4.83 -15.06
CA VAL A 267 -2.12 -4.57 -13.62
C VAL A 267 -1.08 -3.58 -13.13
N THR A 268 -1.55 -2.52 -12.49
CA THR A 268 -0.71 -1.60 -11.71
C THR A 268 -0.90 -1.95 -10.24
N ALA A 269 0.17 -2.38 -9.59
CA ALA A 269 0.20 -2.68 -8.18
C ALA A 269 0.89 -1.54 -7.44
N GLY A 270 0.17 -0.87 -6.54
CA GLY A 270 0.68 0.17 -5.66
C GLY A 270 0.77 -0.32 -4.22
N ILE A 271 1.86 0.00 -3.56
CA ILE A 271 2.12 -0.35 -2.18
C ILE A 271 2.52 0.91 -1.40
N GLY A 272 1.91 1.10 -0.23
CA GLY A 272 2.32 2.05 0.78
C GLY A 272 2.71 1.31 2.05
N LEU A 273 3.90 1.60 2.59
CA LEU A 273 4.41 0.98 3.80
C LEU A 273 5.05 2.03 4.70
N ASN A 274 4.64 2.05 5.96
CA ASN A 274 5.23 2.88 7.00
C ASN A 274 6.55 2.26 7.45
N VAL A 275 7.68 2.92 7.20
CA VAL A 275 9.02 2.40 7.50
C VAL A 275 9.68 3.18 8.64
N ASP A 276 9.77 4.50 8.53
CA ASP A 276 10.46 5.39 9.50
C ASP A 276 9.70 6.73 9.62
N ASN A 277 8.38 6.70 9.63
CA ASN A 277 7.49 7.86 9.78
C ASN A 277 6.84 7.86 11.15
N ASP A 278 6.60 9.05 11.69
CA ASP A 278 6.04 9.25 13.04
C ASP A 278 4.50 9.09 13.04
N GLU A 279 3.83 9.47 11.96
CA GLU A 279 2.36 9.48 11.82
C GLU A 279 1.95 8.96 10.42
N PRO A 280 0.69 8.54 10.19
CA PRO A 280 -0.49 8.60 11.08
C PRO A 280 -0.66 7.37 12.00
N SER A 281 0.24 6.42 11.93
CA SER A 281 0.22 5.15 12.65
C SER A 281 1.65 4.71 12.94
N THR A 282 1.83 3.55 13.58
CA THR A 282 3.16 2.94 13.79
C THR A 282 3.89 2.66 12.47
N CYS A 283 5.19 2.46 12.56
CA CYS A 283 6.07 2.10 11.45
C CYS A 283 6.95 0.90 11.82
N LEU A 284 7.65 0.32 10.82
CA LEU A 284 8.51 -0.85 11.05
C LEU A 284 9.66 -0.55 12.00
N ASN A 285 10.28 0.64 11.91
CA ASN A 285 11.41 1.01 12.77
C ASN A 285 10.98 1.24 14.22
N GLU A 286 9.79 1.79 14.44
CA GLU A 286 9.20 1.90 15.77
C GLU A 286 8.91 0.50 16.34
N ALA A 287 8.28 -0.38 15.54
CA ALA A 287 8.00 -1.76 15.96
C ALA A 287 9.29 -2.52 16.32
N LEU A 288 10.36 -2.35 15.55
CA LEU A 288 11.67 -2.94 15.83
C LEU A 288 12.27 -2.40 17.12
N SER A 289 12.22 -1.08 17.33
CA SER A 289 12.77 -0.43 18.53
C SER A 289 12.07 -0.87 19.82
N ASN A 290 10.78 -1.21 19.72
CA ASN A 290 10.00 -1.77 20.84
C ASN A 290 10.36 -3.23 21.18
N LEU A 291 10.97 -3.96 20.23
CA LEU A 291 11.39 -5.36 20.43
C LEU A 291 12.85 -5.48 20.87
N SER A 292 13.68 -4.52 20.49
CA SER A 292 15.14 -4.58 20.73
C SER A 292 15.76 -3.19 20.77
N SER A 293 16.81 -3.02 21.55
CA SER A 293 17.66 -1.80 21.55
C SER A 293 18.72 -1.81 20.44
N THR A 294 18.47 -2.52 19.34
CA THR A 294 19.39 -2.53 18.21
C THR A 294 19.50 -1.14 17.57
N PRO A 295 20.70 -0.72 17.12
CA PRO A 295 20.85 0.51 16.36
C PRO A 295 20.40 0.38 14.90
N TYR A 296 20.04 -0.83 14.46
CA TYR A 296 19.58 -1.09 13.09
C TYR A 296 18.27 -0.39 12.80
N LYS A 297 18.18 0.13 11.58
CA LYS A 297 16.92 0.65 11.01
C LYS A 297 16.69 0.06 9.63
N PHE A 298 15.47 -0.40 9.39
CA PHE A 298 15.04 -0.76 8.04
C PHE A 298 15.17 0.43 7.10
N ARG A 299 15.78 0.20 5.95
CA ARG A 299 15.89 1.20 4.88
C ARG A 299 14.91 0.90 3.78
N LYS A 300 14.33 1.94 3.18
CA LYS A 300 13.37 1.83 2.08
C LYS A 300 13.94 1.04 0.90
N GLU A 301 15.21 1.25 0.61
CA GLU A 301 15.94 0.62 -0.49
C GLU A 301 16.09 -0.89 -0.32
N ASP A 302 16.45 -1.33 0.88
CA ASP A 302 16.60 -2.75 1.20
C ASP A 302 15.25 -3.45 1.14
N ILE A 303 14.23 -2.85 1.78
CA ILE A 303 12.87 -3.41 1.74
C ILE A 303 12.40 -3.57 0.31
N LEU A 304 12.59 -2.57 -0.55
CA LEU A 304 12.14 -2.64 -1.94
C LEU A 304 12.89 -3.70 -2.75
N ALA A 305 14.21 -3.83 -2.55
CA ALA A 305 15.01 -4.86 -3.23
C ALA A 305 14.62 -6.27 -2.77
N PHE A 306 14.52 -6.50 -1.45
CA PHE A 306 14.08 -7.79 -0.90
C PHE A 306 12.65 -8.14 -1.31
N PHE A 307 11.76 -7.14 -1.35
CA PHE A 307 10.40 -7.32 -1.85
C PHE A 307 10.40 -7.85 -3.28
N PHE A 308 11.12 -7.22 -4.22
CA PHE A 308 11.13 -7.68 -5.60
C PHE A 308 11.82 -9.03 -5.75
N ASN A 309 12.93 -9.26 -5.05
CA ASN A 309 13.62 -10.56 -5.04
C ASN A 309 12.71 -11.69 -4.55
N LYS A 310 11.85 -11.42 -3.55
CA LYS A 310 10.86 -12.36 -3.05
C LYS A 310 9.63 -12.45 -3.98
N PHE A 311 9.12 -11.31 -4.42
CA PHE A 311 7.93 -11.24 -5.28
C PHE A 311 8.12 -12.02 -6.59
N GLU A 312 9.25 -11.86 -7.27
CA GLU A 312 9.51 -12.56 -8.53
C GLU A 312 9.43 -14.08 -8.37
N ARG A 313 9.99 -14.62 -7.28
CA ARG A 313 9.93 -16.05 -6.97
C ARG A 313 8.51 -16.53 -6.65
N LEU A 314 7.78 -15.79 -5.80
CA LEU A 314 6.41 -16.15 -5.45
C LEU A 314 5.46 -15.98 -6.64
N TYR A 315 5.69 -14.98 -7.47
CA TYR A 315 4.92 -14.74 -8.69
C TYR A 315 5.13 -15.87 -9.70
N ASP A 316 6.35 -16.38 -9.86
CA ASP A 316 6.63 -17.55 -10.70
C ASP A 316 5.87 -18.79 -10.20
N VAL A 317 5.91 -19.08 -8.90
CA VAL A 317 5.11 -20.17 -8.30
C VAL A 317 3.62 -19.94 -8.54
N PHE A 318 3.13 -18.70 -8.32
CA PHE A 318 1.72 -18.36 -8.51
C PHE A 318 1.25 -18.58 -9.95
N ILE A 319 2.03 -18.15 -10.95
CA ILE A 319 1.65 -18.31 -12.36
C ILE A 319 1.70 -19.76 -12.80
N ASN A 320 2.72 -20.53 -12.38
CA ASN A 320 2.93 -21.89 -12.86
C ASN A 320 2.16 -22.97 -12.08
N GLN A 321 1.90 -22.74 -10.77
CA GLN A 321 1.30 -23.74 -9.88
C GLN A 321 -0.02 -23.27 -9.26
N GLY A 322 -0.39 -21.99 -9.47
CA GLY A 322 -1.57 -21.37 -8.88
C GLY A 322 -1.38 -20.93 -7.43
N PHE A 323 -2.34 -20.16 -6.92
CA PHE A 323 -2.30 -19.64 -5.55
C PHE A 323 -2.29 -20.72 -4.48
N ARG A 324 -2.88 -21.89 -4.77
CA ARG A 324 -2.93 -23.03 -3.84
C ARG A 324 -1.54 -23.47 -3.34
N ALA A 325 -0.51 -23.32 -4.17
CA ALA A 325 0.87 -23.60 -3.77
C ALA A 325 1.42 -22.61 -2.71
N LEU A 326 0.76 -21.47 -2.53
CA LEU A 326 1.14 -20.41 -1.58
C LEU A 326 0.17 -20.29 -0.40
N GLU A 327 -0.95 -21.04 -0.40
CA GLU A 327 -2.01 -20.89 0.60
C GLU A 327 -1.52 -21.11 2.02
N ASP A 328 -0.76 -22.17 2.27
CA ASP A 328 -0.28 -22.49 3.62
C ASP A 328 0.61 -21.35 4.17
N LEU A 329 1.50 -20.81 3.33
CA LEU A 329 2.36 -19.70 3.70
C LEU A 329 1.55 -18.43 3.94
N TYR A 330 0.53 -18.18 3.11
CA TYR A 330 -0.38 -17.05 3.26
C TYR A 330 -1.16 -17.13 4.58
N TYR A 331 -1.75 -18.30 4.90
CA TYR A 331 -2.57 -18.48 6.10
C TYR A 331 -1.75 -18.47 7.41
N GLN A 332 -0.46 -18.80 7.36
CA GLN A 332 0.44 -18.59 8.51
C GLN A 332 0.65 -17.10 8.84
N THR A 333 0.46 -16.24 7.85
CA THR A 333 0.76 -14.80 7.95
C THR A 333 -0.49 -13.94 8.10
N TRP A 334 -1.68 -14.42 7.70
CA TRP A 334 -2.89 -13.62 7.78
C TRP A 334 -3.56 -13.65 9.17
N LEU A 335 -4.48 -12.70 9.42
CA LEU A 335 -5.10 -12.51 10.75
C LEU A 335 -6.38 -13.31 10.97
N HIS A 336 -6.89 -14.07 9.99
CA HIS A 336 -8.31 -14.42 9.97
C HIS A 336 -8.65 -15.90 10.17
N SER A 337 -7.66 -16.82 10.29
CA SER A 337 -7.92 -18.25 10.45
C SER A 337 -8.81 -18.53 11.67
N GLY A 338 -10.00 -19.13 11.44
CA GLY A 338 -10.92 -19.49 12.49
C GLY A 338 -11.61 -18.31 13.22
N GLN A 339 -11.44 -17.09 12.73
CA GLN A 339 -12.07 -15.91 13.33
C GLN A 339 -13.58 -15.97 13.17
N ARG A 340 -14.31 -15.81 14.29
CA ARG A 340 -15.77 -15.60 14.27
C ARG A 340 -16.06 -14.12 14.03
N VAL A 341 -16.92 -13.84 13.06
CA VAL A 341 -17.29 -12.48 12.68
C VAL A 341 -18.81 -12.37 12.51
N ILE A 342 -19.32 -11.17 12.72
CA ILE A 342 -20.72 -10.82 12.49
C ILE A 342 -20.79 -10.17 11.10
N VAL A 343 -21.60 -10.75 10.22
CA VAL A 343 -21.88 -10.16 8.89
C VAL A 343 -23.19 -9.37 9.01
N GLN A 344 -23.10 -8.06 8.82
CA GLN A 344 -24.27 -7.18 8.79
C GLN A 344 -24.68 -6.92 7.34
N GLU A 345 -25.90 -7.30 6.99
CA GLU A 345 -26.54 -7.01 5.73
C GLU A 345 -27.75 -6.09 5.94
N LYS A 346 -27.84 -5.03 5.14
CA LYS A 346 -29.03 -4.18 5.13
C LYS A 346 -30.05 -4.77 4.14
N LYS A 347 -31.20 -5.22 4.65
CA LYS A 347 -32.34 -5.69 3.85
C LYS A 347 -33.51 -4.77 4.08
N GLU A 348 -33.91 -4.02 3.03
CA GLU A 348 -34.95 -3.00 3.14
C GLU A 348 -34.66 -2.03 4.28
N ASP A 349 -35.48 -2.00 5.32
CA ASP A 349 -35.28 -1.14 6.51
C ASP A 349 -34.69 -1.87 7.75
N GLN A 350 -34.27 -3.12 7.59
CA GLN A 350 -33.75 -3.91 8.69
C GLN A 350 -32.29 -4.31 8.48
N VAL A 351 -31.49 -4.27 9.55
CA VAL A 351 -30.14 -4.84 9.58
C VAL A 351 -30.25 -6.28 10.06
N VAL A 352 -29.84 -7.22 9.20
CA VAL A 352 -29.75 -8.64 9.54
C VAL A 352 -28.31 -8.95 9.89
N GLU A 353 -28.09 -9.61 11.03
CA GLU A 353 -26.78 -10.02 11.51
C GLU A 353 -26.67 -11.55 11.46
N ASN A 354 -25.61 -12.03 10.83
CA ASN A 354 -25.28 -13.45 10.74
C ASN A 354 -23.88 -13.68 11.33
N VAL A 355 -23.74 -14.65 12.23
CA VAL A 355 -22.45 -15.05 12.76
C VAL A 355 -21.86 -16.14 11.87
N VAL A 356 -20.62 -15.92 11.40
CA VAL A 356 -19.91 -16.87 10.56
C VAL A 356 -18.47 -17.04 11.05
N THR A 357 -17.86 -18.18 10.73
CA THR A 357 -16.45 -18.47 11.03
C THR A 357 -15.65 -18.47 9.72
N ILE A 358 -14.60 -17.65 9.66
CA ILE A 358 -13.72 -17.56 8.48
C ILE A 358 -12.90 -18.83 8.36
N GLN A 359 -12.95 -19.45 7.17
CA GLN A 359 -12.24 -20.70 6.86
C GLN A 359 -11.01 -20.47 5.97
N GLY A 360 -11.06 -19.50 5.07
CA GLY A 360 -9.99 -19.29 4.10
C GLY A 360 -10.39 -18.35 2.96
N LEU A 361 -9.82 -18.58 1.79
CA LEU A 361 -10.14 -17.90 0.55
C LEU A 361 -10.77 -18.88 -0.45
N THR A 362 -11.69 -18.36 -1.25
CA THR A 362 -12.18 -19.09 -2.43
C THR A 362 -11.14 -19.03 -3.55
N SER A 363 -11.31 -19.85 -4.58
CA SER A 363 -10.46 -19.80 -5.78
C SER A 363 -10.49 -18.45 -6.52
N SER A 364 -11.53 -17.64 -6.26
CA SER A 364 -11.68 -16.28 -6.78
C SER A 364 -11.11 -15.19 -5.84
N GLY A 365 -10.55 -15.59 -4.68
CA GLY A 365 -9.97 -14.67 -3.71
C GLY A 365 -10.99 -13.97 -2.79
N TYR A 366 -12.22 -14.50 -2.69
CA TYR A 366 -13.18 -14.02 -1.71
C TYR A 366 -12.95 -14.71 -0.36
N LEU A 367 -13.36 -14.07 0.76
CA LEU A 367 -13.36 -14.78 2.03
C LEU A 367 -14.39 -15.91 1.99
N LEU A 368 -13.94 -17.11 2.34
CA LEU A 368 -14.78 -18.25 2.58
C LEU A 368 -15.09 -18.33 4.07
N ALA A 369 -16.37 -18.36 4.42
CA ALA A 369 -16.82 -18.47 5.78
C ALA A 369 -17.94 -19.52 5.90
N ILE A 370 -18.12 -20.06 7.12
CA ILE A 370 -19.16 -21.03 7.44
C ILE A 370 -20.04 -20.47 8.56
N GLY A 371 -21.35 -20.50 8.35
CA GLY A 371 -22.35 -20.18 9.36
C GLY A 371 -22.51 -21.29 10.42
N ASP A 372 -23.13 -20.96 11.53
CA ASP A 372 -23.44 -21.94 12.60
C ASP A 372 -24.38 -23.08 12.13
N ASP A 373 -25.04 -22.91 10.99
CA ASP A 373 -25.84 -23.93 10.30
C ASP A 373 -25.05 -24.79 9.29
N ASN A 374 -23.72 -24.68 9.28
CA ASN A 374 -22.80 -25.31 8.33
C ASN A 374 -22.99 -24.87 6.84
N GLN A 375 -23.72 -23.79 6.58
CA GLN A 375 -23.76 -23.26 5.22
C GLN A 375 -22.55 -22.41 4.94
N MET A 376 -21.92 -22.64 3.76
CA MET A 376 -20.80 -21.83 3.28
C MET A 376 -21.31 -20.51 2.69
N CYS A 377 -20.61 -19.43 2.95
CA CYS A 377 -20.81 -18.14 2.33
C CYS A 377 -19.51 -17.52 1.85
N GLU A 378 -19.59 -16.75 0.78
CA GLU A 378 -18.48 -16.02 0.18
C GLU A 378 -18.67 -14.52 0.40
N LEU A 379 -17.62 -13.85 0.88
CA LEU A 379 -17.64 -12.42 1.17
C LEU A 379 -16.70 -11.68 0.24
N HIS A 380 -17.26 -10.83 -0.59
CA HIS A 380 -16.52 -10.09 -1.62
C HIS A 380 -15.76 -8.90 -1.04
N PRO A 381 -14.51 -8.63 -1.47
CA PRO A 381 -13.71 -7.53 -0.93
C PRO A 381 -14.25 -6.14 -1.27
N ASP A 382 -14.91 -5.97 -2.41
CA ASP A 382 -15.40 -4.67 -2.86
C ASP A 382 -16.75 -4.28 -2.27
N GLY A 383 -17.54 -5.26 -1.86
CA GLY A 383 -18.86 -5.06 -1.24
C GLY A 383 -18.85 -5.03 0.28
N ASN A 384 -17.74 -5.32 0.92
CA ASN A 384 -17.65 -5.51 2.36
C ASN A 384 -16.49 -4.73 3.00
N SER A 385 -16.68 -4.33 4.25
CA SER A 385 -15.65 -3.75 5.10
C SER A 385 -15.51 -4.59 6.35
N LEU A 386 -14.33 -5.18 6.56
CA LEU A 386 -14.03 -5.96 7.76
C LEU A 386 -13.40 -5.06 8.82
N ASP A 387 -14.13 -4.84 9.92
CA ASP A 387 -13.58 -4.30 11.17
C ASP A 387 -13.05 -5.49 11.98
N PHE A 388 -11.74 -5.74 11.87
CA PHE A 388 -11.08 -6.88 12.50
C PHE A 388 -11.26 -6.89 14.01
N PHE A 389 -11.11 -5.73 14.67
CA PHE A 389 -11.18 -5.64 16.14
C PHE A 389 -12.57 -5.87 16.71
N LYS A 390 -13.60 -5.55 15.93
CA LYS A 390 -14.99 -5.80 16.33
C LYS A 390 -15.51 -7.14 15.84
N GLY A 391 -14.71 -7.87 15.02
CA GLY A 391 -15.20 -9.07 14.35
C GLY A 391 -16.46 -8.77 13.52
N LEU A 392 -16.49 -7.63 12.82
CA LEU A 392 -17.67 -7.13 12.15
C LEU A 392 -17.41 -6.91 10.66
N ILE A 393 -18.24 -7.51 9.83
CA ILE A 393 -18.26 -7.26 8.38
C ILE A 393 -19.54 -6.50 8.05
N LYS A 394 -19.36 -5.30 7.46
CA LYS A 394 -20.46 -4.47 6.97
C LYS A 394 -20.52 -4.50 5.47
N SER A 395 -21.70 -4.79 4.91
CA SER A 395 -21.95 -4.58 3.50
C SER A 395 -21.92 -3.09 3.18
N LYS A 396 -21.13 -2.71 2.17
CA LYS A 396 -21.03 -1.33 1.65
C LYS A 396 -21.97 -1.08 0.48
N LEU A 397 -22.62 -2.13 -0.02
CA LEU A 397 -23.59 -2.02 -1.11
C LEU A 397 -24.88 -1.50 -0.52
N VAL A 398 -25.22 -0.28 -0.85
CA VAL A 398 -26.53 0.35 -0.67
C VAL A 398 -27.22 0.39 -2.02
#